data_b2b89513645d4023207b1cc38a66905a
#
_entry.id   b2b89513645d4023207b1cc38a66905a
#
_cell.length_a   1.000
_cell.length_b   1.000
_cell.length_c   1.000
_cell.angle_alpha   90.00
_cell.angle_beta   90.00
_cell.angle_gamma   90.00
#
_symmetry.space_group_name_H-M   'P 1'
#
loop_
_entity.id
_entity.type
_entity.pdbx_description
1 polymer ?
#
loop_
_entity_poly.entity_id
_entity_poly.type
_entity_poly.pdbx_seq_one_letter_code
_entity_poly.pdbx_strand_id
1 'polypeptide(L)'
;MTYVTQQQLIDRFGERELIQLTDRANRPATTIDDTVVAEAISDAEAVVDGYVGKVYQLPMTSAPAVLTKISADIARYYLHGKAADKDGPVHRAYSEAIAWLKDVSRGLVQIDADGVAPAAAGGGSIRAKPADRVFTRTSLKDM
;
A
#
# COMPACT_ATOMS: atom_id res chain seq x y z
N MET A 1 -7.22 6.50 -6.60
CA MET A 1 -8.30 6.09 -5.67
C MET A 1 -8.03 6.74 -4.33
N THR A 2 -9.05 7.33 -3.71
CA THR A 2 -8.85 7.99 -2.41
C THR A 2 -8.85 6.96 -1.29
N TYR A 3 -7.71 6.72 -0.67
CA TYR A 3 -7.56 5.81 0.48
C TYR A 3 -7.77 6.52 1.81
N VAL A 4 -7.48 7.82 1.88
CA VAL A 4 -7.61 8.64 3.09
C VAL A 4 -8.16 10.02 2.75
N THR A 5 -9.02 10.55 3.62
CA THR A 5 -9.57 11.91 3.49
C THR A 5 -8.92 12.85 4.50
N GLN A 6 -9.01 14.16 4.24
CA GLN A 6 -8.53 15.18 5.19
C GLN A 6 -9.19 15.03 6.57
N GLN A 7 -10.49 14.73 6.63
CA GLN A 7 -11.18 14.52 7.91
C GLN A 7 -10.57 13.34 8.68
N GLN A 8 -10.23 12.26 7.99
CA GLN A 8 -9.55 11.11 8.61
C GLN A 8 -8.15 11.44 9.10
N LEU A 9 -7.44 12.37 8.46
CA LEU A 9 -6.16 12.87 8.97
C LEU A 9 -6.36 13.71 10.23
N ILE A 10 -7.39 14.58 10.27
CA ILE A 10 -7.76 15.37 11.45
C ILE A 10 -8.12 14.44 12.61
N ASP A 11 -8.94 13.44 12.37
CA ASP A 11 -9.38 12.48 13.40
C ASP A 11 -8.23 11.66 13.99
N ARG A 12 -7.20 11.34 13.18
CA ARG A 12 -6.05 10.52 13.60
C ARG A 12 -4.95 11.31 14.27
N PHE A 13 -4.63 12.49 13.76
CA PHE A 13 -3.45 13.26 14.16
C PHE A 13 -3.80 14.55 14.87
N GLY A 14 -5.03 14.99 14.79
CA GLY A 14 -5.54 16.22 15.40
C GLY A 14 -5.45 17.42 14.47
N GLU A 15 -6.47 18.26 14.52
CA GLU A 15 -6.59 19.48 13.72
C GLU A 15 -5.40 20.44 13.94
N ARG A 16 -4.96 20.56 15.19
CA ARG A 16 -3.86 21.47 15.56
C ARG A 16 -2.55 21.10 14.89
N GLU A 17 -2.26 19.80 14.75
CA GLU A 17 -1.04 19.33 14.05
C GLU A 17 -1.14 19.71 12.55
N LEU A 18 -2.28 19.47 11.91
CA LEU A 18 -2.46 19.83 10.51
C LEU A 18 -2.33 21.33 10.28
N ILE A 19 -2.92 22.16 11.14
CA ILE A 19 -2.76 23.61 11.08
C ILE A 19 -1.27 24.00 11.11
N GLN A 20 -0.51 23.46 12.06
CA GLN A 20 0.91 23.78 12.21
C GLN A 20 1.75 23.33 11.01
N LEU A 21 1.39 22.21 10.37
CA LEU A 21 2.13 21.67 9.24
C LEU A 21 1.78 22.34 7.91
N THR A 22 0.57 22.85 7.75
CA THR A 22 0.05 23.33 6.46
C THR A 22 -0.02 24.84 6.36
N ASP A 23 -0.32 25.56 7.46
CA ASP A 23 -0.43 27.02 7.43
C ASP A 23 0.93 27.68 7.36
N ARG A 24 1.30 28.10 6.17
CA ARG A 24 2.56 28.83 5.90
C ARG A 24 2.36 30.34 5.82
N ALA A 25 1.11 30.80 5.74
CA ALA A 25 0.76 32.19 5.54
C ALA A 25 0.62 32.95 6.85
N ASN A 26 0.06 32.31 7.89
CA ASN A 26 -0.25 32.93 9.17
C ASN A 26 0.81 32.62 10.23
N ARG A 27 1.14 33.60 11.05
CA ARG A 27 2.02 33.41 12.23
C ARG A 27 1.42 34.15 13.42
N PRO A 28 0.93 33.41 14.43
CA PRO A 28 0.87 31.94 14.53
C PRO A 28 -0.10 31.32 13.53
N ALA A 29 0.12 30.03 13.20
CA ALA A 29 -0.73 29.24 12.32
C ALA A 29 -2.15 29.11 12.89
N THR A 30 -3.17 29.32 12.06
CA THR A 30 -4.58 29.38 12.48
C THR A 30 -5.53 28.52 11.67
N THR A 31 -5.18 28.17 10.43
CA THR A 31 -6.05 27.45 9.49
C THR A 31 -5.34 26.30 8.81
N ILE A 32 -6.09 25.29 8.40
CA ILE A 32 -5.55 24.21 7.55
C ILE A 32 -5.54 24.74 6.11
N ASP A 33 -4.41 24.55 5.42
CA ASP A 33 -4.33 24.76 3.98
C ASP A 33 -4.75 23.48 3.26
N ASP A 34 -5.97 23.48 2.74
CA ASP A 34 -6.60 22.34 2.09
C ASP A 34 -5.80 21.88 0.84
N THR A 35 -5.13 22.82 0.15
CA THR A 35 -4.33 22.52 -1.03
C THR A 35 -3.10 21.69 -0.66
N VAL A 36 -2.39 22.09 0.40
CA VAL A 36 -1.20 21.37 0.91
C VAL A 36 -1.59 19.98 1.41
N VAL A 37 -2.74 19.85 2.08
CA VAL A 37 -3.24 18.55 2.52
C VAL A 37 -3.59 17.66 1.33
N ALA A 38 -4.30 18.20 0.34
CA ALA A 38 -4.69 17.46 -0.86
C ALA A 38 -3.48 16.95 -1.66
N GLU A 39 -2.43 17.76 -1.79
CA GLU A 39 -1.17 17.36 -2.43
C GLU A 39 -0.52 16.19 -1.67
N ALA A 40 -0.40 16.29 -0.35
CA ALA A 40 0.20 15.22 0.46
C ALA A 40 -0.60 13.90 0.41
N ILE A 41 -1.93 13.99 0.36
CA ILE A 41 -2.82 12.84 0.18
C ILE A 41 -2.59 12.23 -1.21
N SER A 42 -2.59 13.04 -2.26
CA SER A 42 -2.38 12.58 -3.63
C SER A 42 -1.03 11.87 -3.81
N ASP A 43 0.03 12.42 -3.24
CA ASP A 43 1.36 11.81 -3.27
C ASP A 43 1.40 10.48 -2.52
N ALA A 44 0.74 10.40 -1.36
CA ALA A 44 0.63 9.16 -0.59
C ALA A 44 -0.15 8.08 -1.37
N GLU A 45 -1.25 8.46 -2.01
CA GLU A 45 -2.06 7.56 -2.85
C GLU A 45 -1.26 7.02 -4.03
N ALA A 46 -0.50 7.87 -4.71
CA ALA A 46 0.36 7.45 -5.82
C ALA A 46 1.40 6.41 -5.39
N VAL A 47 1.98 6.56 -4.20
CA VAL A 47 2.91 5.58 -3.64
C VAL A 47 2.20 4.26 -3.34
N VAL A 48 1.04 4.31 -2.69
CA VAL A 48 0.25 3.10 -2.38
C VAL A 48 -0.14 2.38 -3.66
N ASP A 49 -0.67 3.09 -4.66
CA ASP A 49 -1.05 2.53 -5.95
C ASP A 49 0.14 1.88 -6.67
N GLY A 50 1.32 2.47 -6.58
CA GLY A 50 2.55 1.92 -7.18
C GLY A 50 2.98 0.56 -6.61
N TYR A 51 2.73 0.31 -5.32
CA TYR A 51 3.02 -0.98 -4.69
C TYR A 51 1.87 -1.97 -4.84
N VAL A 52 0.65 -1.53 -4.57
CA VAL A 52 -0.55 -2.38 -4.56
C VAL A 52 -0.94 -2.82 -5.97
N GLY A 53 -0.80 -1.94 -6.96
CA GLY A 53 -1.12 -2.22 -8.36
C GLY A 53 -0.28 -3.32 -9.01
N LYS A 54 0.82 -3.77 -8.37
CA LYS A 54 1.58 -4.94 -8.82
C LYS A 54 0.86 -6.27 -8.59
N VAL A 55 -0.02 -6.32 -7.61
CA VAL A 55 -0.67 -7.56 -7.14
C VAL A 55 -2.19 -7.48 -7.27
N TYR A 56 -2.76 -6.29 -7.15
CA TYR A 56 -4.20 -6.05 -7.18
C TYR A 56 -4.60 -5.17 -8.35
N GLN A 57 -5.79 -5.38 -8.88
CA GLN A 57 -6.36 -4.48 -9.89
C GLN A 57 -6.85 -3.19 -9.23
N LEU A 58 -6.47 -2.07 -9.80
CA LEU A 58 -6.91 -0.75 -9.38
C LEU A 58 -7.87 -0.15 -10.42
N PRO A 59 -8.86 0.67 -10.03
CA PRO A 59 -9.22 1.03 -8.66
C PRO A 59 -9.91 -0.11 -7.92
N MET A 60 -9.71 -0.20 -6.58
CA MET A 60 -10.46 -1.13 -5.74
C MET A 60 -11.89 -0.67 -5.54
N THR A 61 -12.80 -1.58 -5.29
CA THR A 61 -14.22 -1.29 -5.04
C THR A 61 -14.42 -0.50 -3.73
N SER A 62 -13.59 -0.80 -2.73
CA SER A 62 -13.55 -0.08 -1.45
C SER A 62 -12.12 0.03 -0.95
N ALA A 63 -11.82 1.08 -0.19
CA ALA A 63 -10.52 1.24 0.44
C ALA A 63 -10.44 0.39 1.73
N PRO A 64 -9.60 -0.65 1.78
CA PRO A 64 -9.39 -1.41 3.01
C PRO A 64 -8.86 -0.51 4.12
N ALA A 65 -9.33 -0.74 5.36
CA ALA A 65 -8.94 0.08 6.52
C ALA A 65 -7.42 0.13 6.74
N VAL A 66 -6.71 -0.94 6.39
CA VAL A 66 -5.25 -1.00 6.46
C VAL A 66 -4.60 -0.02 5.49
N LEU A 67 -5.12 0.12 4.26
CA LEU A 67 -4.61 1.09 3.29
C LEU A 67 -4.92 2.52 3.70
N THR A 68 -6.06 2.77 4.34
CA THR A 68 -6.36 4.08 4.93
C THR A 68 -5.32 4.47 5.99
N LYS A 69 -4.95 3.52 6.87
CA LYS A 69 -3.88 3.77 7.86
C LYS A 69 -2.54 4.05 7.19
N ILE A 70 -2.14 3.20 6.27
CA ILE A 70 -0.85 3.32 5.55
C ILE A 70 -0.76 4.65 4.80
N SER A 71 -1.81 5.02 4.05
CA SER A 71 -1.87 6.30 3.33
C SER A 71 -1.83 7.50 4.27
N ALA A 72 -2.49 7.41 5.44
CA ALA A 72 -2.45 8.47 6.44
C ALA A 72 -1.04 8.68 7.01
N ASP A 73 -0.33 7.61 7.33
CA ASP A 73 1.04 7.68 7.85
C ASP A 73 2.02 8.27 6.81
N ILE A 74 1.86 7.89 5.54
CA ILE A 74 2.66 8.42 4.44
C ILE A 74 2.35 9.91 4.20
N ALA A 75 1.07 10.30 4.15
CA ALA A 75 0.66 11.68 3.97
C ALA A 75 1.16 12.57 5.13
N ARG A 76 1.07 12.10 6.37
CA ARG A 76 1.61 12.78 7.54
C ARG A 76 3.12 13.05 7.41
N TYR A 77 3.87 12.04 6.98
CA TYR A 77 5.31 12.19 6.74
C TYR A 77 5.60 13.25 5.68
N TYR A 78 4.84 13.29 4.59
CA TYR A 78 5.01 14.30 3.54
C TYR A 78 4.65 15.71 4.02
N LEU A 79 3.63 15.85 4.88
CA LEU A 79 3.31 17.13 5.51
C LEU A 79 4.43 17.64 6.42
N HIS A 80 5.11 16.76 7.14
CA HIS A 80 6.29 17.12 7.94
C HIS A 80 7.49 17.50 7.05
N GLY A 81 7.64 16.87 5.91
CA GLY A 81 8.71 17.14 4.96
C GLY A 81 10.11 17.10 5.60
N LYS A 82 10.89 18.14 5.38
CA LYS A 82 12.26 18.24 5.92
C LYS A 82 12.31 18.37 7.45
N ALA A 83 11.21 18.71 8.10
CA ALA A 83 11.12 18.83 9.54
C ALA A 83 10.89 17.47 10.23
N ALA A 84 10.65 16.40 9.48
CA ALA A 84 10.52 15.06 10.04
C ALA A 84 11.87 14.61 10.62
N ASP A 85 11.87 14.35 11.94
CA ASP A 85 13.04 13.78 12.60
C ASP A 85 13.23 12.33 12.13
N LYS A 86 14.45 11.99 11.71
CA LYS A 86 14.80 10.65 11.21
C LYS A 86 14.60 9.54 12.23
N ASP A 87 14.73 9.86 13.51
CA ASP A 87 14.55 8.91 14.61
C ASP A 87 13.17 9.08 15.28
N GLY A 88 12.36 10.01 14.76
CA GLY A 88 11.05 10.35 15.29
C GLY A 88 9.95 9.34 14.94
N PRO A 89 8.82 9.42 15.65
CA PRO A 89 7.69 8.51 15.45
C PRO A 89 7.06 8.65 14.05
N VAL A 90 7.08 9.83 13.44
CA VAL A 90 6.53 10.08 12.11
C VAL A 90 7.34 9.34 11.04
N HIS A 91 8.68 9.45 11.09
CA HIS A 91 9.56 8.74 10.16
C HIS A 91 9.49 7.22 10.37
N ARG A 92 9.37 6.76 11.61
CA ARG A 92 9.21 5.33 11.91
C ARG A 92 7.91 4.77 11.32
N ALA A 93 6.78 5.46 11.54
CA ALA A 93 5.49 5.06 10.97
C ALA A 93 5.53 5.02 9.43
N TYR A 94 6.17 6.01 8.79
CA TYR A 94 6.39 6.02 7.35
C TYR A 94 7.24 4.82 6.89
N SER A 95 8.33 4.53 7.57
CA SER A 95 9.22 3.41 7.21
C SER A 95 8.53 2.06 7.36
N GLU A 96 7.74 1.88 8.40
CA GLU A 96 6.91 0.69 8.60
C GLU A 96 5.83 0.56 7.51
N ALA A 97 5.18 1.66 7.14
CA ALA A 97 4.20 1.70 6.06
C ALA A 97 4.82 1.27 4.71
N ILE A 98 5.99 1.81 4.36
CA ILE A 98 6.71 1.42 3.13
C ILE A 98 7.17 -0.04 3.18
N ALA A 99 7.66 -0.52 4.32
CA ALA A 99 8.06 -1.93 4.48
C ALA A 99 6.87 -2.86 4.27
N TRP A 100 5.73 -2.54 4.85
CA TRP A 100 4.50 -3.30 4.67
C TRP A 100 4.02 -3.32 3.21
N LEU A 101 4.05 -2.16 2.52
CA LEU A 101 3.71 -2.08 1.10
C LEU A 101 4.65 -2.90 0.22
N LYS A 102 5.94 -2.97 0.55
CA LYS A 102 6.90 -3.86 -0.14
C LYS A 102 6.52 -5.34 0.03
N ASP A 103 6.09 -5.73 1.22
CA ASP A 103 5.69 -7.11 1.49
C ASP A 103 4.38 -7.46 0.74
N VAL A 104 3.44 -6.53 0.65
CA VAL A 104 2.26 -6.68 -0.22
C VAL A 104 2.67 -6.85 -1.68
N SER A 105 3.56 -6.00 -2.19
CA SER A 105 4.01 -6.07 -3.59
C SER A 105 4.77 -7.35 -3.94
N ARG A 106 5.29 -8.05 -2.94
CA ARG A 106 5.95 -9.37 -3.06
C ARG A 106 4.99 -10.54 -2.86
N GLY A 107 3.72 -10.25 -2.50
CA GLY A 107 2.72 -11.28 -2.20
C GLY A 107 2.89 -11.97 -0.84
N LEU A 108 3.73 -11.42 0.04
CA LEU A 108 3.93 -11.96 1.40
C LEU A 108 2.77 -11.60 2.34
N VAL A 109 2.12 -10.49 2.08
CA VAL A 109 0.95 -10.02 2.81
C VAL A 109 -0.21 -9.87 1.83
N GLN A 110 -1.36 -10.43 2.18
CA GLN A 110 -2.58 -10.26 1.41
C GLN A 110 -3.46 -9.19 2.04
N ILE A 111 -4.03 -8.33 1.20
CA ILE A 111 -5.00 -7.33 1.62
C ILE A 111 -6.37 -7.99 1.52
N ASP A 112 -7.10 -8.00 2.63
CA ASP A 112 -8.50 -8.38 2.63
C ASP A 112 -9.33 -7.22 2.08
N ALA A 113 -9.52 -7.26 0.76
CA ALA A 113 -10.35 -6.31 0.05
C ALA A 113 -11.54 -7.08 -0.51
N ASP A 114 -12.74 -6.77 -0.04
CA ASP A 114 -13.99 -7.39 -0.49
C ASP A 114 -14.05 -7.47 -2.02
N GLY A 115 -13.94 -8.67 -2.55
CA GLY A 115 -14.14 -8.97 -3.97
C GLY A 115 -12.93 -8.73 -4.89
N VAL A 116 -11.77 -8.31 -4.39
CA VAL A 116 -10.54 -8.20 -5.19
C VAL A 116 -9.64 -9.38 -4.91
N ALA A 117 -9.78 -10.43 -5.73
CA ALA A 117 -8.79 -11.50 -5.73
C ALA A 117 -7.41 -10.91 -6.13
N PRO A 118 -6.31 -11.34 -5.50
CA PRO A 118 -4.99 -11.06 -6.00
C PRO A 118 -4.96 -11.42 -7.50
N ALA A 119 -4.34 -10.57 -8.33
CA ALA A 119 -4.07 -10.95 -9.70
C ALA A 119 -3.46 -12.34 -9.66
N ALA A 120 -4.08 -13.31 -10.32
CA ALA A 120 -3.62 -14.68 -10.31
C ALA A 120 -2.11 -14.64 -10.57
N ALA A 121 -1.32 -14.97 -9.56
CA ALA A 121 0.10 -15.17 -9.76
C ALA A 121 0.18 -16.09 -10.96
N GLY A 122 0.81 -15.64 -12.05
CA GLY A 122 0.92 -16.43 -13.27
C GLY A 122 1.50 -17.78 -12.87
N GLY A 123 0.61 -18.66 -12.47
CA GLY A 123 0.90 -20.02 -12.11
C GLY A 123 1.30 -20.67 -13.41
N GLY A 124 2.56 -20.64 -13.72
CA GLY A 124 3.14 -21.65 -14.58
C GLY A 124 2.76 -22.97 -13.95
N SER A 125 1.61 -23.54 -14.36
CA SER A 125 1.33 -24.92 -14.03
C SER A 125 2.53 -25.68 -14.57
N ILE A 126 3.38 -26.16 -13.66
CA ILE A 126 4.38 -27.17 -14.01
C ILE A 126 3.53 -28.37 -14.45
N ARG A 127 3.24 -28.44 -15.74
CA ARG A 127 2.76 -29.68 -16.34
C ARG A 127 3.95 -30.61 -16.38
N ALA A 128 4.17 -31.32 -15.29
CA ALA A 128 4.98 -32.50 -15.31
C ALA A 128 4.26 -33.49 -16.22
N LYS A 129 4.71 -33.60 -17.47
CA LYS A 129 4.32 -34.72 -18.32
C LYS A 129 4.95 -35.94 -17.67
N PRO A 130 4.14 -36.90 -17.13
CA PRO A 130 4.71 -38.12 -16.61
C PRO A 130 5.50 -38.74 -17.75
N ALA A 131 6.77 -39.12 -17.48
CA ALA A 131 7.56 -39.82 -18.43
C ALA A 131 6.82 -41.12 -18.85
N ASP A 132 6.71 -41.34 -20.14
CA ASP A 132 6.11 -42.55 -20.66
C ASP A 132 6.84 -43.76 -20.03
N ARG A 133 6.10 -44.67 -19.42
CA ARG A 133 6.66 -45.89 -18.87
C ARG A 133 7.30 -46.68 -19.98
N VAL A 134 8.63 -46.73 -20.01
CA VAL A 134 9.44 -47.52 -20.99
C VAL A 134 9.25 -49.02 -20.76
N PHE A 135 8.92 -49.43 -19.54
CA PHE A 135 8.66 -50.84 -19.20
C PHE A 135 7.19 -51.00 -18.84
N THR A 136 6.43 -51.53 -19.76
CA THR A 136 5.05 -52.03 -19.53
C THR A 136 5.08 -53.54 -19.45
N ARG A 137 4.05 -54.13 -18.79
CA ARG A 137 3.88 -55.58 -18.67
C ARG A 137 3.84 -56.31 -20.04
N THR A 138 3.50 -55.56 -21.10
CA THR A 138 3.47 -56.04 -22.48
C THR A 138 4.87 -56.04 -23.15
N SER A 139 5.75 -55.12 -22.81
CA SER A 139 7.08 -55.05 -23.40
C SER A 139 8.06 -56.12 -22.85
N LEU A 140 7.71 -56.76 -21.73
CA LEU A 140 8.49 -57.86 -21.11
C LEU A 140 8.01 -59.26 -21.54
N LYS A 141 6.96 -59.35 -22.38
CA LYS A 141 6.37 -60.65 -22.75
C LYS A 141 7.07 -61.32 -23.93
N ASP A 142 7.93 -60.58 -24.65
CA ASP A 142 8.64 -61.05 -25.83
C ASP A 142 10.16 -61.13 -25.60
N MET A 143 10.59 -61.27 -24.34
CA MET A 143 11.97 -61.59 -23.98
C MET A 143 11.99 -63.04 -23.47
#